data_ae432d980233c06d2781d9849c0034ff
#
_entry.id   ae432d980233c06d2781d9849c0034ff
#
_cell.length_a   1.000
_cell.length_b   1.000
_cell.length_c   1.000
_cell.angle_alpha   90.00
_cell.angle_beta   90.00
_cell.angle_gamma   90.00
#
_symmetry.space_group_name_H-M   'P 1'
#
loop_
_entity.id
_entity.type
_entity.pdbx_description
1 polymer ?
#
loop_
_entity_poly.entity_id
_entity_poly.type
_entity_poly.pdbx_seq_one_letter_code
_entity_poly.pdbx_strand_id
1 'polypeptide(L)'
;MTTVAVTSHPYRITPARVLRSEWHKLRSLRSSWITLGSAAALVLAVGIVMGATYTSGGGDSDVDTVVMVLYGTTLGTLCTVVLGILVTAGEYSTGMIRASLTAVPRRLPVLWAKAAVFAATVFTAMLATSLVTFAVAQFFLDDTDQAASLTDPGVLRAVAGNAAGTTLLSLSALGLGALLRSVPGAIGAYIGGVMVLPEVLSMLPYDAVDTAVRYFPTQAAAVLGSATPLPDAASNGAALLALVLWASAALLAAAALLRRRDA
;
A
#
# COMPACT_ATOMS: atom_id res chain seq x y z
N MET A 1 24.86 -45.58 30.94
CA MET A 1 24.60 -44.22 30.44
C MET A 1 24.60 -44.27 28.93
N THR A 2 23.46 -44.28 28.28
CA THR A 2 23.32 -44.34 26.83
C THR A 2 23.32 -42.91 26.30
N THR A 3 24.39 -42.46 25.66
CA THR A 3 24.47 -41.17 24.96
C THR A 3 23.62 -41.24 23.71
N VAL A 4 22.48 -40.58 23.74
CA VAL A 4 21.66 -40.36 22.55
C VAL A 4 22.40 -39.35 21.66
N ALA A 5 22.96 -39.82 20.55
CA ALA A 5 23.51 -38.93 19.53
C ALA A 5 22.39 -38.12 18.89
N VAL A 6 22.29 -36.86 19.25
CA VAL A 6 21.41 -35.90 18.58
C VAL A 6 22.02 -35.65 17.21
N THR A 7 21.50 -36.30 16.17
CA THR A 7 21.84 -36.00 14.77
C THR A 7 21.30 -34.62 14.44
N SER A 8 22.13 -33.58 14.54
CA SER A 8 21.83 -32.25 14.08
C SER A 8 21.76 -32.24 12.54
N HIS A 9 20.58 -32.43 11.98
CA HIS A 9 20.38 -32.15 10.57
C HIS A 9 20.65 -30.63 10.35
N PRO A 10 21.58 -30.25 9.46
CA PRO A 10 21.85 -28.86 9.19
C PRO A 10 20.59 -28.20 8.59
N TYR A 11 19.88 -27.45 9.40
CA TYR A 11 18.70 -26.68 8.95
C TYR A 11 19.17 -25.61 7.97
N ARG A 12 19.04 -25.87 6.67
CA ARG A 12 19.34 -24.88 5.64
C ARG A 12 18.22 -23.83 5.60
N ILE A 13 18.59 -22.57 5.80
CA ILE A 13 17.70 -21.42 5.62
C ILE A 13 17.47 -21.24 4.11
N THR A 14 16.25 -21.50 3.64
CA THR A 14 15.85 -21.29 2.24
C THR A 14 14.91 -20.08 2.14
N PRO A 15 14.94 -19.34 1.03
CA PRO A 15 14.02 -18.20 0.82
C PRO A 15 12.55 -18.58 1.00
N ALA A 16 12.14 -19.76 0.52
CA ALA A 16 10.79 -20.26 0.67
C ALA A 16 10.34 -20.45 2.14
N ARG A 17 11.27 -20.92 2.99
CA ARG A 17 10.99 -21.07 4.43
C ARG A 17 10.83 -19.71 5.12
N VAL A 18 11.62 -18.72 4.72
CA VAL A 18 11.53 -17.35 5.26
C VAL A 18 10.21 -16.71 4.81
N LEU A 19 9.83 -16.82 3.55
CA LEU A 19 8.53 -16.35 3.04
C LEU A 19 7.37 -17.00 3.80
N ARG A 20 7.41 -18.32 3.97
CA ARG A 20 6.38 -19.06 4.72
C ARG A 20 6.29 -18.60 6.17
N SER A 21 7.42 -18.33 6.82
CA SER A 21 7.46 -17.80 8.18
C SER A 21 6.80 -16.41 8.27
N GLU A 22 7.11 -15.49 7.37
CA GLU A 22 6.52 -14.15 7.34
C GLU A 22 5.02 -14.20 7.03
N TRP A 23 4.60 -15.10 6.13
CA TRP A 23 3.18 -15.37 5.88
C TRP A 23 2.44 -15.83 7.14
N HIS A 24 3.01 -16.81 7.88
CA HIS A 24 2.40 -17.29 9.12
C HIS A 24 2.32 -16.19 10.18
N LYS A 25 3.33 -15.34 10.31
CA LYS A 25 3.29 -14.19 11.22
C LYS A 25 2.14 -13.24 10.87
N LEU A 26 2.04 -12.82 9.61
CA LEU A 26 1.00 -11.91 9.15
C LEU A 26 -0.39 -12.51 9.35
N ARG A 27 -0.55 -13.81 9.07
CA ARG A 27 -1.82 -14.52 9.22
C ARG A 27 -2.22 -14.74 10.68
N SER A 28 -1.27 -14.94 11.59
CA SER A 28 -1.56 -15.20 13.01
C SER A 28 -1.92 -13.94 13.79
N LEU A 29 -1.59 -12.75 13.30
CA LEU A 29 -1.89 -11.49 13.95
C LEU A 29 -3.33 -11.06 13.62
N ARG A 30 -4.23 -11.13 14.63
CA ARG A 30 -5.61 -10.66 14.49
C ARG A 30 -5.71 -9.20 14.07
N SER A 31 -4.79 -8.36 14.55
CA SER A 31 -4.73 -6.94 14.19
C SER A 31 -4.56 -6.73 12.68
N SER A 32 -3.76 -7.56 11.99
CA SER A 32 -3.57 -7.44 10.54
C SER A 32 -4.88 -7.63 9.77
N TRP A 33 -5.67 -8.64 10.15
CA TRP A 33 -6.97 -8.90 9.52
C TRP A 33 -8.03 -7.86 9.86
N ILE A 34 -8.03 -7.36 11.11
CA ILE A 34 -8.92 -6.27 11.52
C ILE A 34 -8.59 -5.01 10.69
N THR A 35 -7.32 -4.66 10.55
CA THR A 35 -6.90 -3.48 9.77
C THR A 35 -7.24 -3.62 8.28
N LEU A 36 -6.98 -4.79 7.67
CA LEU A 36 -7.36 -5.05 6.28
C LEU A 36 -8.88 -5.06 6.10
N GLY A 37 -9.61 -5.68 7.03
CA GLY A 37 -11.08 -5.68 7.02
C GLY A 37 -11.66 -4.28 7.20
N SER A 38 -11.07 -3.45 8.07
CA SER A 38 -11.47 -2.05 8.22
C SER A 38 -11.18 -1.24 6.96
N ALA A 39 -10.03 -1.46 6.31
CA ALA A 39 -9.72 -0.83 5.04
C ALA A 39 -10.77 -1.19 3.98
N ALA A 40 -11.08 -2.49 3.83
CA ALA A 40 -12.07 -2.96 2.88
C ALA A 40 -13.47 -2.41 3.18
N ALA A 41 -13.88 -2.40 4.45
CA ALA A 41 -15.17 -1.86 4.87
C ALA A 41 -15.30 -0.36 4.58
N LEU A 42 -14.24 0.42 4.81
CA LEU A 42 -14.21 1.86 4.52
C LEU A 42 -14.31 2.12 3.01
N VAL A 43 -13.55 1.38 2.19
CA VAL A 43 -13.60 1.52 0.73
C VAL A 43 -15.00 1.20 0.22
N LEU A 44 -15.57 0.08 0.66
CA LEU A 44 -16.91 -0.36 0.24
C LEU A 44 -17.99 0.62 0.71
N ALA A 45 -17.95 1.05 1.97
CA ALA A 45 -18.94 1.98 2.51
C ALA A 45 -18.96 3.31 1.76
N VAL A 46 -17.77 3.90 1.50
CA VAL A 46 -17.67 5.15 0.74
C VAL A 46 -18.13 4.93 -0.71
N GLY A 47 -17.75 3.84 -1.37
CA GLY A 47 -18.20 3.54 -2.72
C GLY A 47 -19.72 3.38 -2.84
N ILE A 48 -20.36 2.71 -1.85
CA ILE A 48 -21.82 2.63 -1.78
C ILE A 48 -22.44 4.01 -1.60
N VAL A 49 -21.92 4.82 -0.68
CA VAL A 49 -22.42 6.19 -0.46
C VAL A 49 -22.28 7.01 -1.73
N MET A 50 -21.14 7.00 -2.39
CA MET A 50 -20.92 7.75 -3.64
C MET A 50 -21.90 7.31 -4.73
N GLY A 51 -22.06 5.99 -4.95
CA GLY A 51 -23.03 5.49 -5.93
C GLY A 51 -24.48 5.80 -5.58
N ALA A 52 -24.88 5.60 -4.32
CA ALA A 52 -26.28 5.77 -3.89
C ALA A 52 -26.73 7.24 -3.78
N THR A 53 -25.79 8.18 -3.61
CA THR A 53 -26.10 9.63 -3.50
C THR A 53 -25.86 10.37 -4.80
N TYR A 54 -25.33 9.71 -5.83
CA TYR A 54 -25.13 10.34 -7.13
C TYR A 54 -26.45 10.68 -7.80
N THR A 55 -26.55 11.86 -8.38
CA THR A 55 -27.71 12.32 -9.16
C THR A 55 -27.23 12.89 -10.49
N SER A 56 -27.74 12.36 -11.60
CA SER A 56 -27.41 12.85 -12.94
C SER A 56 -27.77 14.33 -13.10
N GLY A 57 -26.90 15.09 -13.76
CA GLY A 57 -27.12 16.54 -14.03
C GLY A 57 -26.73 17.47 -12.88
N GLY A 58 -26.12 16.95 -11.80
CA GLY A 58 -25.69 17.76 -10.64
C GLY A 58 -24.37 18.54 -10.82
N GLY A 59 -23.78 18.56 -12.03
CA GLY A 59 -22.52 19.25 -12.30
C GLY A 59 -21.26 18.36 -12.17
N ASP A 60 -21.40 17.13 -11.70
CA ASP A 60 -20.30 16.17 -11.49
C ASP A 60 -20.14 15.17 -12.66
N SER A 61 -20.78 15.43 -13.82
CA SER A 61 -20.75 14.56 -15.00
C SER A 61 -19.36 14.36 -15.60
N ASP A 62 -18.42 15.29 -15.34
CA ASP A 62 -17.05 15.23 -15.84
C ASP A 62 -16.09 14.46 -14.90
N VAL A 63 -16.58 13.98 -13.76
CA VAL A 63 -15.76 13.21 -12.81
C VAL A 63 -15.61 11.77 -13.30
N ASP A 64 -14.37 11.26 -13.27
CA ASP A 64 -14.08 9.87 -13.58
C ASP A 64 -14.82 8.93 -12.62
N THR A 65 -15.68 8.04 -13.18
CA THR A 65 -16.50 7.09 -12.42
C THR A 65 -15.65 6.21 -11.47
N VAL A 66 -14.47 5.75 -11.91
CA VAL A 66 -13.60 4.92 -11.08
C VAL A 66 -13.06 5.72 -9.89
N VAL A 67 -12.64 6.96 -10.13
CA VAL A 67 -12.15 7.85 -9.05
C VAL A 67 -13.27 8.12 -8.06
N MET A 68 -14.48 8.42 -8.52
CA MET A 68 -15.63 8.67 -7.67
C MET A 68 -15.98 7.45 -6.80
N VAL A 69 -16.18 6.30 -7.43
CA VAL A 69 -16.59 5.06 -6.74
C VAL A 69 -15.52 4.55 -5.80
N LEU A 70 -14.24 4.67 -6.16
CA LEU A 70 -13.12 4.22 -5.36
C LEU A 70 -12.51 5.33 -4.48
N TYR A 71 -13.18 6.45 -4.29
CA TYR A 71 -12.70 7.55 -3.43
C TYR A 71 -12.36 7.08 -2.00
N GLY A 72 -13.10 6.10 -1.51
CA GLY A 72 -12.85 5.44 -0.22
C GLY A 72 -11.47 4.80 -0.07
N THR A 73 -10.76 4.53 -1.17
CA THR A 73 -9.41 3.96 -1.12
C THR A 73 -8.39 4.89 -0.46
N THR A 74 -8.66 6.19 -0.42
CA THR A 74 -7.86 7.14 0.36
C THR A 74 -7.83 6.76 1.83
N LEU A 75 -8.99 6.43 2.42
CA LEU A 75 -9.10 5.96 3.81
C LEU A 75 -8.54 4.55 3.96
N GLY A 76 -8.82 3.66 3.00
CA GLY A 76 -8.27 2.30 2.97
C GLY A 76 -6.74 2.31 2.92
N THR A 77 -6.14 3.23 2.17
CA THR A 77 -4.68 3.42 2.09
C THR A 77 -4.09 3.82 3.44
N LEU A 78 -4.75 4.70 4.21
CA LEU A 78 -4.29 5.03 5.56
C LEU A 78 -4.20 3.78 6.46
N CYS A 79 -5.20 2.92 6.42
CA CYS A 79 -5.19 1.67 7.18
C CYS A 79 -4.04 0.76 6.74
N THR A 80 -3.83 0.57 5.44
CA THR A 80 -2.77 -0.32 4.91
C THR A 80 -1.37 0.27 5.12
N VAL A 81 -1.21 1.58 5.09
CA VAL A 81 0.03 2.30 5.46
C VAL A 81 0.38 2.07 6.93
N VAL A 82 -0.59 2.25 7.83
CA VAL A 82 -0.38 1.97 9.26
C VAL A 82 -0.02 0.52 9.48
N LEU A 83 -0.69 -0.42 8.77
CA LEU A 83 -0.34 -1.83 8.82
C LEU A 83 1.10 -2.09 8.38
N GLY A 84 1.56 -1.47 7.28
CA GLY A 84 2.94 -1.59 6.80
C GLY A 84 3.97 -1.12 7.83
N ILE A 85 3.70 0.00 8.50
CA ILE A 85 4.54 0.51 9.59
C ILE A 85 4.55 -0.46 10.77
N LEU A 86 3.38 -0.98 11.19
CA LEU A 86 3.26 -1.91 12.31
C LEU A 86 3.98 -3.23 12.06
N VAL A 87 3.93 -3.75 10.85
CA VAL A 87 4.60 -5.01 10.43
C VAL A 87 6.12 -4.91 10.57
N THR A 88 6.70 -3.71 10.55
CA THR A 88 8.15 -3.50 10.71
C THR A 88 8.48 -2.81 12.03
N ALA A 89 8.05 -1.58 12.24
CA ALA A 89 8.34 -0.82 13.46
C ALA A 89 7.75 -1.50 14.72
N GLY A 90 6.62 -2.20 14.60
CA GLY A 90 6.01 -2.97 15.69
C GLY A 90 6.89 -4.12 16.19
N GLU A 91 7.67 -4.78 15.34
CA GLU A 91 8.62 -5.81 15.79
C GLU A 91 9.78 -5.22 16.61
N TYR A 92 10.17 -3.97 16.34
CA TYR A 92 11.18 -3.29 17.18
C TYR A 92 10.60 -2.90 18.54
N SER A 93 9.38 -2.39 18.60
CA SER A 93 8.76 -1.96 19.85
C SER A 93 8.44 -3.15 20.78
N THR A 94 8.14 -4.33 20.24
CA THR A 94 7.86 -5.56 21.01
C THR A 94 9.12 -6.41 21.29
N GLY A 95 10.27 -6.06 20.71
CA GLY A 95 11.49 -6.86 20.80
C GLY A 95 11.48 -8.15 19.97
N MET A 96 10.41 -8.43 19.22
CA MET A 96 10.26 -9.64 18.39
C MET A 96 11.29 -9.70 17.26
N ILE A 97 11.84 -8.56 16.85
CA ILE A 97 12.91 -8.47 15.86
C ILE A 97 14.14 -9.31 16.25
N ARG A 98 14.47 -9.39 17.56
CA ARG A 98 15.60 -10.19 18.05
C ARG A 98 15.40 -11.68 17.76
N ALA A 99 14.22 -12.22 18.04
CA ALA A 99 13.87 -13.60 17.74
C ALA A 99 13.94 -13.92 16.23
N SER A 100 13.50 -12.97 15.39
CA SER A 100 13.58 -13.11 13.95
C SER A 100 15.02 -13.13 13.43
N LEU A 101 15.89 -12.27 13.98
CA LEU A 101 17.29 -12.15 13.55
C LEU A 101 18.19 -13.25 14.12
N THR A 102 17.87 -13.84 15.28
CA THR A 102 18.57 -15.02 15.78
C THR A 102 18.27 -16.26 14.96
N ALA A 103 17.03 -16.41 14.48
CA ALA A 103 16.62 -17.51 13.62
C ALA A 103 17.21 -17.40 12.20
N VAL A 104 17.42 -16.18 11.69
CA VAL A 104 17.97 -15.91 10.35
C VAL A 104 19.12 -14.92 10.46
N PRO A 105 20.39 -15.38 10.55
CA PRO A 105 21.56 -14.52 10.72
C PRO A 105 21.75 -13.48 9.60
N ARG A 106 21.27 -13.81 8.40
CA ARG A 106 21.23 -12.87 7.27
C ARG A 106 19.96 -12.03 7.33
N ARG A 107 20.06 -10.79 7.78
CA ARG A 107 18.92 -9.86 8.05
C ARG A 107 18.11 -9.46 6.82
N LEU A 108 18.77 -9.34 5.67
CA LEU A 108 18.14 -8.88 4.42
C LEU A 108 17.06 -9.81 3.87
N PRO A 109 17.23 -11.15 3.83
CA PRO A 109 16.17 -12.04 3.35
C PRO A 109 14.86 -11.91 4.13
N VAL A 110 14.92 -11.56 5.43
CA VAL A 110 13.73 -11.34 6.26
C VAL A 110 12.98 -10.09 5.79
N LEU A 111 13.70 -8.97 5.54
CA LEU A 111 13.07 -7.73 5.05
C LEU A 111 12.40 -7.93 3.70
N TRP A 112 13.09 -8.57 2.75
CA TRP A 112 12.54 -8.80 1.41
C TRP A 112 11.37 -9.80 1.43
N ALA A 113 11.45 -10.85 2.22
CA ALA A 113 10.34 -11.79 2.39
C ALA A 113 9.11 -11.11 3.01
N LYS A 114 9.33 -10.27 4.03
CA LYS A 114 8.29 -9.48 4.66
C LYS A 114 7.64 -8.51 3.66
N ALA A 115 8.42 -7.75 2.90
CA ALA A 115 7.93 -6.86 1.87
C ALA A 115 7.12 -7.59 0.78
N ALA A 116 7.61 -8.75 0.31
CA ALA A 116 6.93 -9.55 -0.70
C ALA A 116 5.59 -10.12 -0.20
N VAL A 117 5.56 -10.70 1.01
CA VAL A 117 4.33 -11.24 1.61
C VAL A 117 3.32 -10.13 1.87
N PHE A 118 3.78 -9.01 2.41
CA PHE A 118 2.95 -7.83 2.68
C PHE A 118 2.35 -7.28 1.38
N ALA A 119 3.18 -7.07 0.35
CA ALA A 119 2.73 -6.56 -0.95
C ALA A 119 1.68 -7.48 -1.59
N ALA A 120 1.93 -8.79 -1.62
CA ALA A 120 0.99 -9.76 -2.17
C ALA A 120 -0.36 -9.73 -1.43
N THR A 121 -0.32 -9.64 -0.10
CA THR A 121 -1.54 -9.61 0.73
C THR A 121 -2.33 -8.32 0.52
N VAL A 122 -1.67 -7.15 0.58
CA VAL A 122 -2.34 -5.85 0.39
C VAL A 122 -2.88 -5.72 -1.03
N PHE A 123 -2.08 -6.08 -2.05
CA PHE A 123 -2.52 -6.02 -3.44
C PHE A 123 -3.76 -6.88 -3.69
N THR A 124 -3.74 -8.13 -3.25
CA THR A 124 -4.86 -9.06 -3.44
C THR A 124 -6.10 -8.58 -2.69
N ALA A 125 -5.94 -8.13 -1.45
CA ALA A 125 -7.04 -7.61 -0.64
C ALA A 125 -7.65 -6.34 -1.26
N MET A 126 -6.82 -5.38 -1.65
CA MET A 126 -7.29 -4.11 -2.22
C MET A 126 -7.85 -4.29 -3.63
N LEU A 127 -7.28 -5.16 -4.45
CA LEU A 127 -7.84 -5.48 -5.76
C LEU A 127 -9.23 -6.12 -5.64
N ALA A 128 -9.38 -7.12 -4.77
CA ALA A 128 -10.67 -7.75 -4.52
C ALA A 128 -11.69 -6.73 -3.98
N THR A 129 -11.28 -5.88 -3.03
CA THR A 129 -12.14 -4.83 -2.47
C THR A 129 -12.55 -3.83 -3.54
N SER A 130 -11.61 -3.34 -4.36
CA SER A 130 -11.91 -2.37 -5.43
C SER A 130 -12.85 -2.94 -6.48
N LEU A 131 -12.67 -4.21 -6.88
CA LEU A 131 -13.57 -4.89 -7.81
C LEU A 131 -14.98 -5.04 -7.24
N VAL A 132 -15.09 -5.47 -5.98
CA VAL A 132 -16.39 -5.59 -5.31
C VAL A 132 -17.06 -4.24 -5.15
N THR A 133 -16.31 -3.22 -4.71
CA THR A 133 -16.84 -1.86 -4.54
C THR A 133 -17.33 -1.29 -5.86
N PHE A 134 -16.55 -1.43 -6.94
CA PHE A 134 -16.94 -1.00 -8.26
C PHE A 134 -18.24 -1.71 -8.72
N ALA A 135 -18.29 -3.05 -8.62
CA ALA A 135 -19.46 -3.82 -9.01
C ALA A 135 -20.72 -3.44 -8.20
N VAL A 136 -20.58 -3.25 -6.89
CA VAL A 136 -21.72 -2.85 -6.03
C VAL A 136 -22.18 -1.44 -6.35
N ALA A 137 -21.26 -0.49 -6.59
CA ALA A 137 -21.62 0.88 -6.92
C ALA A 137 -22.40 0.96 -8.25
N GLN A 138 -22.09 0.10 -9.24
CA GLN A 138 -22.80 0.07 -10.52
C GLN A 138 -24.29 -0.26 -10.37
N PHE A 139 -24.71 -0.99 -9.33
CA PHE A 139 -26.15 -1.20 -9.07
C PHE A 139 -26.92 0.10 -8.80
N PHE A 140 -26.25 1.12 -8.32
CA PHE A 140 -26.84 2.43 -8.07
C PHE A 140 -26.66 3.40 -9.24
N LEU A 141 -25.70 3.14 -10.13
CA LEU A 141 -25.32 4.00 -11.23
C LEU A 141 -25.85 3.57 -12.59
N ASP A 142 -26.51 2.40 -12.69
CA ASP A 142 -26.89 1.74 -13.94
C ASP A 142 -27.78 2.64 -14.85
N ASP A 143 -28.66 3.44 -14.26
CA ASP A 143 -29.53 4.38 -14.97
C ASP A 143 -28.99 5.82 -15.01
N THR A 144 -27.71 6.03 -14.74
CA THR A 144 -27.07 7.36 -14.67
C THR A 144 -26.04 7.55 -15.78
N ASP A 145 -25.60 8.80 -15.95
CA ASP A 145 -24.49 9.17 -16.86
C ASP A 145 -23.10 8.66 -16.37
N GLN A 146 -23.03 8.13 -15.15
CA GLN A 146 -21.85 7.50 -14.55
C GLN A 146 -21.87 5.97 -14.62
N ALA A 147 -22.83 5.37 -15.33
CA ALA A 147 -22.83 3.92 -15.59
C ALA A 147 -21.56 3.51 -16.35
N ALA A 148 -20.82 2.56 -15.83
CA ALA A 148 -19.57 2.09 -16.43
C ALA A 148 -19.41 0.58 -16.25
N SER A 149 -18.74 -0.06 -17.23
CA SER A 149 -18.40 -1.47 -17.21
C SER A 149 -16.91 -1.68 -16.99
N LEU A 150 -16.54 -2.82 -16.40
CA LEU A 150 -15.13 -3.24 -16.31
C LEU A 150 -14.47 -3.43 -17.68
N THR A 151 -15.27 -3.58 -18.74
CA THR A 151 -14.79 -3.72 -20.11
C THR A 151 -14.55 -2.37 -20.81
N ASP A 152 -15.01 -1.27 -20.21
CA ASP A 152 -14.81 0.05 -20.79
C ASP A 152 -13.33 0.47 -20.79
N PRO A 153 -12.90 1.25 -21.76
CA PRO A 153 -11.51 1.64 -21.91
C PRO A 153 -10.96 2.29 -20.64
N GLY A 154 -9.92 1.71 -20.09
CA GLY A 154 -9.23 2.27 -18.90
C GLY A 154 -9.78 1.84 -17.54
N VAL A 155 -11.03 1.38 -17.42
CA VAL A 155 -11.67 1.07 -16.13
C VAL A 155 -10.93 -0.06 -15.40
N LEU A 156 -10.74 -1.22 -16.02
CA LEU A 156 -10.01 -2.33 -15.38
C LEU A 156 -8.58 -1.95 -15.01
N ARG A 157 -7.91 -1.16 -15.88
CA ARG A 157 -6.57 -0.63 -15.62
C ARG A 157 -6.58 0.27 -14.38
N ALA A 158 -7.57 1.16 -14.26
CA ALA A 158 -7.67 2.08 -13.12
C ALA A 158 -7.98 1.35 -11.80
N VAL A 159 -8.88 0.37 -11.83
CA VAL A 159 -9.19 -0.49 -10.66
C VAL A 159 -7.94 -1.25 -10.20
N ALA A 160 -7.21 -1.87 -11.13
CA ALA A 160 -5.96 -2.56 -10.82
C ALA A 160 -4.85 -1.58 -10.40
N GLY A 161 -4.80 -0.41 -11.05
CA GLY A 161 -3.88 0.67 -10.75
C GLY A 161 -4.07 1.25 -9.36
N ASN A 162 -5.32 1.39 -8.92
CA ASN A 162 -5.67 1.80 -7.56
C ASN A 162 -5.12 0.82 -6.51
N ALA A 163 -5.33 -0.49 -6.72
CA ALA A 163 -4.78 -1.52 -5.84
C ALA A 163 -3.24 -1.53 -5.85
N ALA A 164 -2.61 -1.34 -7.01
CA ALA A 164 -1.15 -1.24 -7.14
C ALA A 164 -0.61 0.01 -6.45
N GLY A 165 -1.23 1.17 -6.65
CA GLY A 165 -0.88 2.43 -6.00
C GLY A 165 -0.93 2.32 -4.48
N THR A 166 -2.05 1.83 -3.93
CA THR A 166 -2.20 1.57 -2.49
C THR A 166 -1.12 0.62 -1.96
N THR A 167 -0.79 -0.44 -2.71
CA THR A 167 0.24 -1.39 -2.31
C THR A 167 1.63 -0.76 -2.27
N LEU A 168 2.01 0.03 -3.28
CA LEU A 168 3.30 0.70 -3.35
C LEU A 168 3.44 1.80 -2.29
N LEU A 169 2.37 2.55 -2.02
CA LEU A 169 2.30 3.49 -0.90
C LEU A 169 2.53 2.78 0.44
N SER A 170 1.86 1.66 0.66
CA SER A 170 1.99 0.85 1.88
C SER A 170 3.37 0.20 2.00
N LEU A 171 4.01 -0.19 0.89
CA LEU A 171 5.39 -0.68 0.86
C LEU A 171 6.41 0.41 1.24
N SER A 172 6.20 1.64 0.77
CA SER A 172 7.05 2.77 1.18
C SER A 172 6.93 3.04 2.68
N ALA A 173 5.72 2.92 3.23
CA ALA A 173 5.45 3.03 4.66
C ALA A 173 6.11 1.89 5.47
N LEU A 174 6.07 0.65 4.97
CA LEU A 174 6.77 -0.49 5.54
C LEU A 174 8.29 -0.24 5.60
N GLY A 175 8.87 0.28 4.51
CA GLY A 175 10.28 0.68 4.46
C GLY A 175 10.61 1.77 5.47
N LEU A 176 9.75 2.79 5.58
CA LEU A 176 9.92 3.89 6.53
C LEU A 176 9.82 3.41 7.99
N GLY A 177 8.90 2.48 8.28
CA GLY A 177 8.79 1.83 9.60
C GLY A 177 10.06 1.07 9.99
N ALA A 178 10.66 0.34 9.04
CA ALA A 178 11.93 -0.36 9.25
C ALA A 178 13.12 0.60 9.43
N LEU A 179 13.08 1.76 8.75
CA LEU A 179 14.10 2.81 8.81
C LEU A 179 14.10 3.52 10.16
N LEU A 180 12.93 3.98 10.61
CA LEU A 180 12.77 4.81 11.81
C LEU A 180 12.67 3.98 13.10
N ARG A 181 12.28 2.70 13.01
CA ARG A 181 12.13 1.78 14.16
C ARG A 181 11.20 2.30 15.25
N SER A 182 10.38 3.27 14.94
CA SER A 182 9.43 3.94 15.83
C SER A 182 8.09 4.03 15.13
N VAL A 183 7.05 3.44 15.71
CA VAL A 183 5.70 3.48 15.13
C VAL A 183 5.17 4.92 15.05
N PRO A 184 5.17 5.73 16.13
CA PRO A 184 4.70 7.12 16.06
C PRO A 184 5.54 7.97 15.09
N GLY A 185 6.87 7.80 15.12
CA GLY A 185 7.77 8.52 14.23
C GLY A 185 7.55 8.18 12.75
N ALA A 186 7.32 6.90 12.42
CA ALA A 186 7.07 6.48 11.05
C ALA A 186 5.69 6.96 10.55
N ILE A 187 4.66 6.94 11.39
CA ILE A 187 3.33 7.47 11.04
C ILE A 187 3.43 8.99 10.80
N GLY A 188 4.04 9.74 11.71
CA GLY A 188 4.22 11.19 11.56
C GLY A 188 5.03 11.58 10.34
N ALA A 189 6.14 10.88 10.07
CA ALA A 189 6.97 11.10 8.90
C ALA A 189 6.24 10.75 7.57
N TYR A 190 5.42 9.69 7.57
CA TYR A 190 4.63 9.33 6.40
C TYR A 190 3.54 10.36 6.12
N ILE A 191 2.73 10.69 7.13
CA ILE A 191 1.66 11.70 6.98
C ILE A 191 2.26 13.05 6.58
N GLY A 192 3.27 13.53 7.30
CA GLY A 192 3.89 14.83 7.02
C GLY A 192 4.62 14.87 5.67
N GLY A 193 5.45 13.85 5.39
CA GLY A 193 6.33 13.86 4.21
C GLY A 193 5.67 13.34 2.94
N VAL A 194 4.71 12.42 3.01
CA VAL A 194 4.10 11.79 1.83
C VAL A 194 2.73 12.35 1.52
N MET A 195 1.94 12.72 2.56
CA MET A 195 0.57 13.20 2.34
C MET A 195 0.48 14.73 2.40
N VAL A 196 1.04 15.35 3.44
CA VAL A 196 0.87 16.80 3.65
C VAL A 196 1.85 17.62 2.82
N LEU A 197 3.12 17.21 2.75
CA LEU A 197 4.15 17.98 2.06
C LEU A 197 3.84 18.28 0.59
N PRO A 198 3.36 17.33 -0.25
CA PRO A 198 3.02 17.65 -1.64
C PRO A 198 1.89 18.67 -1.76
N GLU A 199 0.89 18.62 -0.88
CA GLU A 199 -0.20 19.59 -0.86
C GLU A 199 0.29 21.01 -0.49
N VAL A 200 1.20 21.10 0.47
CA VAL A 200 1.81 22.39 0.84
C VAL A 200 2.71 22.92 -0.29
N LEU A 201 3.47 22.03 -0.93
CA LEU A 201 4.32 22.41 -2.06
C LEU A 201 3.51 22.91 -3.25
N SER A 202 2.36 22.29 -3.55
CA SER A 202 1.49 22.72 -4.66
C SER A 202 0.88 24.11 -4.49
N MET A 203 0.95 24.69 -3.29
CA MET A 203 0.53 26.09 -3.04
C MET A 203 1.60 27.11 -3.47
N LEU A 204 2.80 26.67 -3.81
CA LEU A 204 3.90 27.54 -4.23
C LEU A 204 3.79 27.80 -5.74
N PRO A 205 3.84 29.07 -6.19
CA PRO A 205 3.64 29.43 -7.59
C PRO A 205 4.93 29.25 -8.41
N TYR A 206 5.47 28.03 -8.46
CA TYR A 206 6.69 27.70 -9.19
C TYR A 206 6.51 26.47 -10.07
N ASP A 207 6.63 26.61 -11.38
CA ASP A 207 6.50 25.50 -12.36
C ASP A 207 7.39 24.28 -12.05
N ALA A 208 8.58 24.54 -11.51
CA ALA A 208 9.50 23.47 -11.11
C ALA A 208 8.96 22.63 -9.93
N VAL A 209 8.24 23.27 -9.00
CA VAL A 209 7.60 22.61 -7.85
C VAL A 209 6.42 21.80 -8.34
N ASP A 210 5.58 22.35 -9.21
CA ASP A 210 4.45 21.63 -9.80
C ASP A 210 4.90 20.38 -10.56
N THR A 211 5.99 20.53 -11.34
CA THR A 211 6.58 19.38 -12.03
C THR A 211 7.08 18.30 -11.06
N ALA A 212 7.69 18.69 -9.94
CA ALA A 212 8.17 17.75 -8.93
C ALA A 212 7.02 17.06 -8.18
N VAL A 213 5.97 17.82 -7.81
CA VAL A 213 4.80 17.33 -7.09
C VAL A 213 4.05 16.25 -7.87
N ARG A 214 3.98 16.32 -9.20
CA ARG A 214 3.37 15.29 -10.07
C ARG A 214 3.93 13.89 -9.84
N TYR A 215 5.17 13.76 -9.39
CA TYR A 215 5.84 12.49 -9.11
C TYR A 215 5.86 12.11 -7.63
N PHE A 216 5.21 12.87 -6.78
CA PHE A 216 5.02 12.47 -5.39
C PHE A 216 4.13 11.23 -5.28
N PRO A 217 4.32 10.39 -4.24
CA PRO A 217 3.64 9.10 -4.16
C PRO A 217 2.12 9.18 -4.22
N THR A 218 1.52 10.16 -3.55
CA THR A 218 0.06 10.35 -3.54
C THR A 218 -0.48 10.76 -4.91
N GLN A 219 0.18 11.70 -5.58
CA GLN A 219 -0.21 12.18 -6.91
C GLN A 219 -0.03 11.07 -7.96
N ALA A 220 1.09 10.35 -7.92
CA ALA A 220 1.33 9.22 -8.81
C ALA A 220 0.31 8.08 -8.59
N ALA A 221 -0.12 7.83 -7.35
CA ALA A 221 -1.16 6.84 -7.07
C ALA A 221 -2.53 7.26 -7.61
N ALA A 222 -2.88 8.54 -7.53
CA ALA A 222 -4.12 9.09 -8.09
C ALA A 222 -4.18 8.88 -9.62
N VAL A 223 -3.06 9.11 -10.33
CA VAL A 223 -2.98 8.86 -11.79
C VAL A 223 -3.26 7.39 -12.12
N LEU A 224 -2.73 6.44 -11.35
CA LEU A 224 -2.98 5.01 -11.59
C LEU A 224 -4.43 4.63 -11.34
N GLY A 225 -5.11 5.29 -10.42
CA GLY A 225 -6.50 5.04 -10.05
C GLY A 225 -7.54 5.70 -10.95
N SER A 226 -7.14 6.50 -11.93
CA SER A 226 -8.04 7.16 -12.87
C SER A 226 -8.16 6.37 -14.18
N ALA A 227 -9.39 6.20 -14.70
CA ALA A 227 -9.64 5.60 -16.00
C ALA A 227 -9.34 6.58 -17.14
N THR A 228 -9.62 7.86 -16.90
CA THR A 228 -9.34 8.97 -17.83
C THR A 228 -8.02 9.66 -17.50
N PRO A 229 -7.33 10.24 -18.49
CA PRO A 229 -6.13 11.02 -18.22
C PRO A 229 -6.46 12.27 -17.37
N LEU A 230 -5.75 12.43 -16.26
CA LEU A 230 -5.86 13.63 -15.43
C LEU A 230 -5.12 14.79 -16.09
N PRO A 231 -5.70 16.02 -16.08
CA PRO A 231 -5.02 17.22 -16.60
C PRO A 231 -3.67 17.42 -15.91
N ASP A 232 -2.68 17.83 -16.66
CA ASP A 232 -1.34 18.15 -16.17
C ASP A 232 -0.62 17.05 -15.36
N ALA A 233 -1.15 15.82 -15.34
CA ALA A 233 -0.58 14.70 -14.61
C ALA A 233 0.51 13.96 -15.42
N ALA A 234 1.29 13.16 -14.72
CA ALA A 234 2.26 12.26 -15.35
C ALA A 234 1.55 11.16 -16.15
N SER A 235 2.23 10.56 -17.13
CA SER A 235 1.69 9.37 -17.78
C SER A 235 1.59 8.19 -16.79
N ASN A 236 0.68 7.23 -17.04
CA ASN A 236 0.53 6.04 -16.19
C ASN A 236 1.85 5.27 -15.98
N GLY A 237 2.68 5.17 -17.01
CA GLY A 237 3.99 4.53 -16.92
C GLY A 237 4.97 5.30 -16.03
N ALA A 238 5.00 6.62 -16.15
CA ALA A 238 5.84 7.48 -15.33
C ALA A 238 5.36 7.50 -13.86
N ALA A 239 4.05 7.52 -13.62
CA ALA A 239 3.46 7.43 -12.29
C ALA A 239 3.78 6.09 -11.60
N LEU A 240 3.64 4.97 -12.33
CA LEU A 240 4.03 3.66 -11.81
C LEU A 240 5.53 3.59 -11.47
N LEU A 241 6.38 4.10 -12.37
CA LEU A 241 7.82 4.16 -12.15
C LEU A 241 8.16 5.00 -10.91
N ALA A 242 7.53 6.17 -10.76
CA ALA A 242 7.74 7.03 -9.59
C ALA A 242 7.39 6.29 -8.29
N LEU A 243 6.22 5.62 -8.22
CA LEU A 243 5.84 4.84 -7.04
C LEU A 243 6.80 3.69 -6.74
N VAL A 244 7.24 2.96 -7.76
CA VAL A 244 8.24 1.89 -7.60
C VAL A 244 9.56 2.45 -7.09
N LEU A 245 10.01 3.61 -7.58
CA LEU A 245 11.23 4.26 -7.10
C LEU A 245 11.10 4.72 -5.65
N TRP A 246 9.97 5.31 -5.25
CA TRP A 246 9.71 5.71 -3.86
C TRP A 246 9.70 4.51 -2.91
N ALA A 247 8.97 3.45 -3.24
CA ALA A 247 8.92 2.22 -2.44
C ALA A 247 10.31 1.55 -2.36
N SER A 248 11.01 1.47 -3.49
CA SER A 248 12.36 0.92 -3.55
C SER A 248 13.36 1.74 -2.74
N ALA A 249 13.32 3.06 -2.82
CA ALA A 249 14.19 3.95 -2.06
C ALA A 249 13.99 3.74 -0.54
N ALA A 250 12.74 3.68 -0.07
CA ALA A 250 12.44 3.43 1.33
C ALA A 250 12.94 2.06 1.80
N LEU A 251 12.72 1.00 1.01
CA LEU A 251 13.16 -0.36 1.32
C LEU A 251 14.69 -0.50 1.27
N LEU A 252 15.36 0.11 0.28
CA LEU A 252 16.82 0.08 0.17
C LEU A 252 17.48 0.86 1.30
N ALA A 253 16.94 2.02 1.68
CA ALA A 253 17.41 2.78 2.83
C ALA A 253 17.28 1.95 4.13
N ALA A 254 16.13 1.28 4.33
CA ALA A 254 15.95 0.35 5.45
C ALA A 254 16.95 -0.81 5.40
N ALA A 255 17.18 -1.41 4.24
CA ALA A 255 18.13 -2.49 4.04
C ALA A 255 19.58 -2.05 4.34
N ALA A 256 19.98 -0.84 3.92
CA ALA A 256 21.28 -0.28 4.19
C ALA A 256 21.52 -0.06 5.70
N LEU A 257 20.50 0.46 6.41
CA LEU A 257 20.58 0.64 7.86
C LEU A 257 20.61 -0.68 8.63
N LEU A 258 19.88 -1.70 8.16
CA LEU A 258 19.91 -3.04 8.73
C LEU A 258 21.30 -3.70 8.63
N ARG A 259 22.10 -3.34 7.61
CA ARG A 259 23.49 -3.80 7.47
C ARG A 259 24.45 -3.09 8.41
N ARG A 260 24.22 -1.79 8.69
CA ARG A 260 25.16 -0.93 9.42
C ARG A 260 24.91 -0.87 10.92
N ARG A 261 23.68 -1.13 11.37
CA ARG A 261 23.30 -1.03 12.79
C ARG A 261 23.06 -2.42 13.38
N ASP A 262 23.68 -2.67 14.52
CA ASP A 262 23.32 -3.83 15.34
C ASP A 262 21.91 -3.65 15.92
N ALA A 263 21.17 -4.75 15.99
CA ALA A 263 19.80 -4.75 16.49
C ALA A 263 19.77 -4.79 18.02
#